data_831b84a9eaee4f03040f5e3af72d2c04
#
_entry.id   831b84a9eaee4f03040f5e3af72d2c04
#
_cell.length_a   1.000
_cell.length_b   1.000
_cell.length_c   1.000
_cell.angle_alpha   90.00
_cell.angle_beta   90.00
_cell.angle_gamma   90.00
#
_symmetry.space_group_name_H-M   'P 1'
#
loop_
_entity.id
_entity.type
_entity.pdbx_description
1 polymer ?
#
loop_
_entity_poly.entity_id
_entity_poly.type
_entity_poly.pdbx_seq_one_letter_code
_entity_poly.pdbx_strand_id
1 'polypeptide(L)'
;KVLTGRRERLPSIRSKDGLTAFPEREESQYDTFGVGHSSTSISAALGMSLAARLLGENRTVAAVIGDGAMTGGMAFEAMNDAVQQNADLLVVLNDNDMSISAAIGGFSRHLAKLWQRGLAMDIDKHGNILMVKRTISSDDRRIRHYLHMANGAFEDVSSRLPSKISEKISELFHGVTSSPLPDKIAEKIGDKLFADNLFKAIGFTYLGPYDGHDLPKLIQVLERAKQLKGAILIHVHTIKGKGFLPAEADPIGYHAIGKLPKAGKNQAPASAPTAKKYSQIFGDWLLHWANIDERLVAITPAMAEGSGMVEYATKYPKRFFDVAIAEQHAVTLAAGMATSGKIKPVV
;
A
#
# COMPACT_ATOMS: atom_id res chain seq x y z
N LYS A 1 1.53 0.31 19.64
CA LYS A 1 1.88 0.84 20.99
C LYS A 1 0.74 0.63 22.01
N VAL A 2 -0.53 0.86 21.66
CA VAL A 2 -1.67 0.64 22.57
C VAL A 2 -1.72 -0.81 23.08
N LEU A 3 -1.76 -1.78 22.14
CA LEU A 3 -1.87 -3.21 22.44
C LEU A 3 -0.64 -3.79 23.16
N THR A 4 0.46 -3.06 23.21
CA THR A 4 1.73 -3.45 23.85
C THR A 4 2.01 -2.68 25.14
N GLY A 5 0.94 -2.23 25.83
CA GLY A 5 1.02 -1.63 27.17
C GLY A 5 1.45 -0.16 27.23
N ARG A 6 1.56 0.53 26.08
CA ARG A 6 2.05 1.93 26.02
C ARG A 6 0.92 2.96 25.85
N ARG A 7 -0.35 2.58 26.09
CA ARG A 7 -1.52 3.44 25.88
C ARG A 7 -1.43 4.76 26.65
N GLU A 8 -1.10 4.68 27.95
CA GLU A 8 -1.04 5.86 28.83
C GLU A 8 0.08 6.84 28.46
N ARG A 9 1.11 6.37 27.76
CA ARG A 9 2.21 7.19 27.25
C ARG A 9 1.93 7.85 25.91
N LEU A 10 0.82 7.53 25.21
CA LEU A 10 0.51 8.11 23.89
C LEU A 10 0.51 9.64 23.85
N PRO A 11 0.07 10.38 24.91
CA PRO A 11 0.14 11.84 24.88
C PRO A 11 1.58 12.41 24.76
N SER A 12 2.61 11.60 25.03
CA SER A 12 4.02 11.97 24.87
C SER A 12 4.60 11.68 23.49
N ILE A 13 3.81 11.12 22.55
CA ILE A 13 4.30 10.78 21.22
C ILE A 13 4.92 12.00 20.51
N ARG A 14 6.07 11.83 19.87
CA ARG A 14 6.84 12.91 19.21
C ARG A 14 7.29 14.05 20.14
N SER A 15 7.24 13.85 21.44
CA SER A 15 7.82 14.78 22.40
C SER A 15 9.24 14.35 22.78
N LYS A 16 10.06 15.30 23.24
CA LYS A 16 11.37 14.96 23.81
C LYS A 16 11.16 13.97 24.98
N ASP A 17 11.96 12.92 25.03
CA ASP A 17 11.89 11.84 26.03
C ASP A 17 10.52 11.09 26.09
N GLY A 18 9.69 11.29 25.07
CA GLY A 18 8.39 10.63 24.90
C GLY A 18 8.45 9.43 24.01
N LEU A 19 7.26 8.91 23.62
CA LEU A 19 7.16 7.80 22.68
C LEU A 19 7.61 8.25 21.27
N THR A 20 8.37 7.38 20.60
CA THR A 20 8.70 7.54 19.19
C THR A 20 7.44 7.42 18.32
N ALA A 21 7.45 8.04 17.14
CA ALA A 21 6.34 7.94 16.20
C ALA A 21 6.24 6.55 15.54
N PHE A 22 7.37 5.87 15.43
CA PHE A 22 7.56 4.60 14.75
C PHE A 22 7.90 3.47 15.73
N PRO A 23 7.90 2.20 15.29
CA PRO A 23 8.48 1.11 16.05
C PRO A 23 9.95 1.40 16.39
N GLU A 24 10.34 1.11 17.64
CA GLU A 24 11.70 1.32 18.14
C GLU A 24 12.06 0.20 19.12
N ARG A 25 13.13 -0.55 18.82
CA ARG A 25 13.52 -1.74 19.61
C ARG A 25 13.86 -1.43 21.04
N GLU A 26 14.47 -0.28 21.30
CA GLU A 26 14.84 0.15 22.64
C GLU A 26 13.63 0.60 23.47
N GLU A 27 12.52 0.93 22.79
CA GLU A 27 11.29 1.35 23.47
C GLU A 27 10.45 0.16 23.96
N SER A 28 10.49 -0.98 23.26
CA SER A 28 9.66 -2.13 23.58
C SER A 28 10.16 -3.43 22.94
N GLN A 29 10.12 -4.53 23.71
CA GLN A 29 10.38 -5.88 23.18
C GLN A 29 9.44 -6.33 22.05
N TYR A 30 8.30 -5.66 21.90
CA TYR A 30 7.33 -5.94 20.82
C TYR A 30 7.64 -5.16 19.53
N ASP A 31 8.57 -4.25 19.55
CA ASP A 31 9.01 -3.51 18.38
C ASP A 31 10.23 -4.25 17.79
N THR A 32 9.97 -5.19 16.88
CA THR A 32 10.99 -6.14 16.38
C THR A 32 12.07 -5.50 15.52
N PHE A 33 11.78 -4.33 14.93
CA PHE A 33 12.71 -3.59 14.07
C PHE A 33 12.49 -2.08 14.24
N GLY A 34 13.56 -1.30 14.31
CA GLY A 34 13.49 0.16 14.29
C GLY A 34 13.17 0.67 12.89
N VAL A 35 12.15 1.53 12.77
CA VAL A 35 11.67 2.04 11.48
C VAL A 35 11.66 3.55 11.51
N GLY A 36 12.17 4.17 10.44
CA GLY A 36 12.04 5.61 10.17
C GLY A 36 11.51 5.85 8.77
N HIS A 37 12.09 5.19 7.77
CA HIS A 37 11.65 5.23 6.38
C HIS A 37 10.70 4.07 6.07
N SER A 38 9.72 4.29 5.21
CA SER A 38 8.86 3.24 4.65
C SER A 38 9.65 2.29 3.74
N SER A 39 9.00 1.29 3.15
CA SER A 39 9.57 0.38 2.13
C SER A 39 10.62 -0.62 2.64
N THR A 40 10.96 -0.62 3.93
CA THR A 40 12.03 -1.45 4.51
C THR A 40 11.56 -2.78 5.08
N SER A 41 10.25 -2.96 5.30
CA SER A 41 9.70 -4.07 6.08
C SER A 41 9.95 -5.45 5.43
N ILE A 42 9.91 -5.56 4.10
CA ILE A 42 10.14 -6.84 3.41
C ILE A 42 11.60 -7.26 3.55
N SER A 43 12.55 -6.34 3.31
CA SER A 43 13.99 -6.62 3.49
C SER A 43 14.32 -7.03 4.92
N ALA A 44 13.80 -6.30 5.92
CA ALA A 44 14.04 -6.62 7.32
C ALA A 44 13.46 -7.99 7.69
N ALA A 45 12.23 -8.28 7.25
CA ALA A 45 11.58 -9.56 7.51
C ALA A 45 12.28 -10.72 6.78
N LEU A 46 12.75 -10.51 5.54
CA LEU A 46 13.56 -11.50 4.83
C LEU A 46 14.82 -11.85 5.63
N GLY A 47 15.56 -10.86 6.10
CA GLY A 47 16.73 -11.08 6.95
C GLY A 47 16.39 -11.86 8.22
N MET A 48 15.27 -11.55 8.88
CA MET A 48 14.80 -12.29 10.05
C MET A 48 14.42 -13.75 9.73
N SER A 49 13.77 -14.00 8.58
CA SER A 49 13.41 -15.34 8.11
C SER A 49 14.66 -16.18 7.83
N LEU A 50 15.64 -15.60 7.12
CA LEU A 50 16.89 -16.28 6.82
C LEU A 50 17.70 -16.58 8.10
N ALA A 51 17.74 -15.64 9.04
CA ALA A 51 18.40 -15.86 10.34
C ALA A 51 17.72 -16.99 11.13
N ALA A 52 16.39 -17.01 11.20
CA ALA A 52 15.65 -18.08 11.86
C ALA A 52 15.95 -19.46 11.23
N ARG A 53 16.01 -19.53 9.90
CA ARG A 53 16.38 -20.74 9.16
C ARG A 53 17.80 -21.21 9.49
N LEU A 54 18.77 -20.31 9.51
CA LEU A 54 20.17 -20.64 9.84
C LEU A 54 20.33 -21.10 11.30
N LEU A 55 19.49 -20.59 12.20
CA LEU A 55 19.51 -20.98 13.62
C LEU A 55 18.63 -22.22 13.92
N GLY A 56 17.94 -22.78 12.93
CA GLY A 56 17.01 -23.90 13.11
C GLY A 56 15.77 -23.52 13.93
N GLU A 57 15.40 -22.25 13.99
CA GLU A 57 14.24 -21.77 14.74
C GLU A 57 12.95 -21.96 13.93
N ASN A 58 11.90 -22.46 14.60
CA ASN A 58 10.55 -22.49 14.01
C ASN A 58 9.82 -21.17 14.31
N ARG A 59 10.09 -20.16 13.50
CA ARG A 59 9.57 -18.81 13.64
C ARG A 59 8.79 -18.37 12.40
N THR A 60 7.55 -17.90 12.58
CA THR A 60 6.82 -17.23 11.50
C THR A 60 7.25 -15.77 11.43
N VAL A 61 7.68 -15.33 10.27
CA VAL A 61 8.06 -13.93 10.02
C VAL A 61 7.07 -13.29 9.07
N ALA A 62 6.54 -12.13 9.45
CA ALA A 62 5.59 -11.37 8.65
C ALA A 62 6.06 -9.92 8.47
N ALA A 63 6.01 -9.46 7.22
CA ALA A 63 6.18 -8.06 6.85
C ALA A 63 4.81 -7.43 6.58
N VAL A 64 4.50 -6.29 7.16
CA VAL A 64 3.33 -5.49 6.80
C VAL A 64 3.81 -4.26 6.04
N ILE A 65 3.26 -4.03 4.86
CA ILE A 65 3.65 -2.93 3.98
C ILE A 65 2.42 -2.29 3.35
N GLY A 66 2.39 -0.95 3.25
CA GLY A 66 1.35 -0.23 2.52
C GLY A 66 1.60 -0.19 1.02
N ASP A 67 0.55 0.00 0.23
CA ASP A 67 0.60 0.14 -1.22
C ASP A 67 1.53 1.28 -1.67
N GLY A 68 1.48 2.43 -1.00
CA GLY A 68 2.42 3.52 -1.26
C GLY A 68 3.87 3.14 -0.96
N ALA A 69 4.13 2.43 0.15
CA ALA A 69 5.48 1.97 0.49
C ALA A 69 6.01 0.88 -0.46
N MET A 70 5.13 0.13 -1.13
CA MET A 70 5.51 -0.83 -2.17
C MET A 70 6.10 -0.17 -3.42
N THR A 71 5.94 1.14 -3.62
CA THR A 71 6.53 1.85 -4.77
C THR A 71 8.03 2.10 -4.62
N GLY A 72 8.58 1.94 -3.41
CA GLY A 72 10.02 2.03 -3.17
C GLY A 72 10.80 0.86 -3.78
N GLY A 73 11.94 1.15 -4.42
CA GLY A 73 12.76 0.15 -5.10
C GLY A 73 13.17 -1.02 -4.19
N MET A 74 13.54 -0.74 -2.95
CA MET A 74 13.93 -1.76 -1.96
C MET A 74 12.84 -2.83 -1.73
N ALA A 75 11.55 -2.49 -1.83
CA ALA A 75 10.47 -3.47 -1.70
C ALA A 75 10.50 -4.50 -2.83
N PHE A 76 10.75 -4.06 -4.08
CA PHE A 76 10.90 -4.95 -5.24
C PHE A 76 12.18 -5.77 -5.20
N GLU A 77 13.30 -5.17 -4.78
CA GLU A 77 14.57 -5.86 -4.58
C GLU A 77 14.41 -6.99 -3.56
N ALA A 78 13.77 -6.70 -2.43
CA ALA A 78 13.52 -7.68 -1.38
C ALA A 78 12.56 -8.80 -1.82
N MET A 79 11.52 -8.50 -2.60
CA MET A 79 10.63 -9.52 -3.14
C MET A 79 11.37 -10.46 -4.11
N ASN A 80 12.19 -9.91 -4.99
CA ASN A 80 13.01 -10.69 -5.91
C ASN A 80 13.93 -11.65 -5.15
N ASP A 81 14.63 -11.16 -4.12
CA ASP A 81 15.55 -11.98 -3.32
C ASP A 81 14.80 -13.01 -2.45
N ALA A 82 13.63 -12.67 -1.89
CA ALA A 82 12.83 -13.60 -1.08
C ALA A 82 12.45 -14.88 -1.84
N VAL A 83 12.11 -14.75 -3.11
CA VAL A 83 11.82 -15.90 -3.99
C VAL A 83 13.08 -16.69 -4.29
N GLN A 84 14.18 -16.01 -4.64
CA GLN A 84 15.48 -16.66 -4.89
C GLN A 84 15.98 -17.46 -3.68
N GLN A 85 15.78 -16.94 -2.48
CA GLN A 85 16.17 -17.59 -1.22
C GLN A 85 15.18 -18.69 -0.79
N ASN A 86 14.06 -18.86 -1.47
CA ASN A 86 12.96 -19.72 -1.04
C ASN A 86 12.62 -19.48 0.45
N ALA A 87 12.44 -18.22 0.81
CA ALA A 87 12.26 -17.79 2.19
C ALA A 87 10.82 -18.05 2.67
N ASP A 88 10.66 -18.62 3.86
CA ASP A 88 9.36 -18.71 4.53
C ASP A 88 8.98 -17.32 5.08
N LEU A 89 8.25 -16.56 4.28
CA LEU A 89 7.94 -15.15 4.55
C LEU A 89 6.49 -14.82 4.20
N LEU A 90 5.75 -14.26 5.16
CA LEU A 90 4.43 -13.67 4.91
C LEU A 90 4.58 -12.17 4.64
N VAL A 91 4.12 -11.70 3.49
CA VAL A 91 3.99 -10.28 3.19
C VAL A 91 2.52 -9.90 3.20
N VAL A 92 2.12 -9.02 4.11
CA VAL A 92 0.76 -8.46 4.17
C VAL A 92 0.79 -7.11 3.48
N LEU A 93 0.25 -7.05 2.27
CA LEU A 93 0.08 -5.80 1.53
C LEU A 93 -1.23 -5.14 1.95
N ASN A 94 -1.13 -4.02 2.68
CA ASN A 94 -2.25 -3.19 3.06
C ASN A 94 -2.51 -2.14 1.97
N ASP A 95 -3.43 -2.44 1.08
CA ASP A 95 -3.86 -1.58 -0.01
C ASP A 95 -5.02 -0.70 0.45
N ASN A 96 -4.81 0.60 0.51
CA ASN A 96 -5.86 1.58 0.84
C ASN A 96 -5.98 2.67 -0.23
N ASP A 97 -5.38 2.44 -1.41
CA ASP A 97 -5.38 3.35 -2.55
C ASP A 97 -4.84 4.75 -2.20
N MET A 98 -3.95 4.81 -1.21
CA MET A 98 -3.33 6.04 -0.75
C MET A 98 -1.88 5.82 -0.31
N SER A 99 -1.02 6.75 -0.71
CA SER A 99 0.26 6.98 -0.05
C SER A 99 0.10 8.10 1.02
N ILE A 100 0.90 9.12 1.01
CA ILE A 100 0.63 10.37 1.75
C ILE A 100 -0.53 11.11 1.08
N SER A 101 -0.49 11.23 -0.24
CA SER A 101 -1.56 11.69 -1.14
C SER A 101 -2.25 10.50 -1.83
N ALA A 102 -3.10 10.76 -2.82
CA ALA A 102 -3.71 9.71 -3.64
C ALA A 102 -2.64 8.86 -4.33
N ALA A 103 -2.86 7.56 -4.40
CA ALA A 103 -1.94 6.63 -5.03
C ALA A 103 -1.79 6.90 -6.53
N ILE A 104 -0.56 6.91 -7.02
CA ILE A 104 -0.21 7.20 -8.41
C ILE A 104 0.61 6.08 -9.05
N GLY A 105 0.64 6.07 -10.37
CA GLY A 105 1.53 5.20 -11.13
C GLY A 105 0.92 3.89 -11.59
N GLY A 106 1.76 3.10 -12.28
CA GLY A 106 1.37 1.81 -12.87
C GLY A 106 1.05 0.74 -11.83
N PHE A 107 1.76 0.75 -10.72
CA PHE A 107 1.58 -0.21 -9.63
C PHE A 107 0.21 -0.05 -8.96
N SER A 108 -0.18 1.18 -8.61
CA SER A 108 -1.51 1.46 -8.06
C SER A 108 -2.63 1.02 -9.01
N ARG A 109 -2.49 1.30 -10.32
CA ARG A 109 -3.43 0.80 -11.33
C ARG A 109 -3.49 -0.73 -11.39
N HIS A 110 -2.36 -1.41 -11.17
CA HIS A 110 -2.33 -2.87 -11.12
C HIS A 110 -3.12 -3.40 -9.92
N LEU A 111 -2.92 -2.85 -8.72
CA LEU A 111 -3.68 -3.24 -7.52
C LEU A 111 -5.18 -2.99 -7.70
N ALA A 112 -5.55 -1.82 -8.23
CA ALA A 112 -6.94 -1.49 -8.54
C ALA A 112 -7.57 -2.51 -9.49
N LYS A 113 -6.88 -2.99 -10.53
CA LYS A 113 -7.35 -4.04 -11.41
C LYS A 113 -7.58 -5.37 -10.68
N LEU A 114 -6.68 -5.77 -9.78
CA LEU A 114 -6.86 -6.98 -8.99
C LEU A 114 -8.10 -6.88 -8.09
N TRP A 115 -8.32 -5.71 -7.48
CA TRP A 115 -9.49 -5.45 -6.67
C TRP A 115 -10.81 -5.48 -7.48
N GLN A 116 -10.83 -4.87 -8.66
CA GLN A 116 -12.00 -4.75 -9.54
C GLN A 116 -12.54 -6.08 -10.04
N ARG A 117 -11.72 -7.13 -10.10
CA ARG A 117 -12.14 -8.45 -10.61
C ARG A 117 -13.27 -9.07 -9.81
N GLY A 118 -13.57 -8.62 -8.60
CA GLY A 118 -14.60 -9.21 -7.74
C GLY A 118 -14.32 -10.65 -7.31
N LEU A 119 -13.09 -11.11 -7.53
CA LEU A 119 -12.61 -12.44 -7.21
C LEU A 119 -11.40 -12.36 -6.29
N ALA A 120 -11.18 -13.38 -5.48
CA ALA A 120 -10.00 -13.53 -4.65
C ALA A 120 -9.42 -14.94 -4.76
N MET A 121 -8.10 -15.04 -4.58
CA MET A 121 -7.43 -16.31 -4.31
C MET A 121 -7.50 -16.54 -2.81
N ASP A 122 -8.20 -17.57 -2.38
CA ASP A 122 -8.41 -17.93 -0.98
C ASP A 122 -7.72 -19.23 -0.62
N ILE A 123 -7.55 -19.49 0.65
CA ILE A 123 -6.96 -20.73 1.17
C ILE A 123 -7.99 -21.49 2.02
N ASP A 124 -8.23 -22.76 1.71
CA ASP A 124 -9.13 -23.62 2.46
C ASP A 124 -8.47 -24.19 3.74
N LYS A 125 -9.24 -24.98 4.50
CA LYS A 125 -8.76 -25.62 5.73
C LYS A 125 -7.70 -26.71 5.50
N HIS A 126 -7.52 -27.16 4.28
CA HIS A 126 -6.54 -28.16 3.88
C HIS A 126 -5.28 -27.58 3.25
N GLY A 127 -5.21 -26.24 3.13
CA GLY A 127 -4.08 -25.52 2.52
C GLY A 127 -4.21 -25.37 1.00
N ASN A 128 -5.32 -25.79 0.37
CA ASN A 128 -5.51 -25.61 -1.06
C ASN A 128 -5.87 -24.17 -1.38
N ILE A 129 -5.31 -23.63 -2.46
CA ILE A 129 -5.59 -22.28 -2.94
C ILE A 129 -6.72 -22.34 -3.95
N LEU A 130 -7.82 -21.67 -3.65
CA LEU A 130 -9.05 -21.70 -4.42
C LEU A 130 -9.42 -20.28 -4.86
N MET A 131 -10.00 -20.17 -6.05
CA MET A 131 -10.60 -18.92 -6.50
C MET A 131 -12.02 -18.81 -5.94
N VAL A 132 -12.31 -17.73 -5.26
CA VAL A 132 -13.63 -17.47 -4.65
C VAL A 132 -14.18 -16.13 -5.10
N LYS A 133 -15.52 -16.04 -5.18
CA LYS A 133 -16.20 -14.76 -5.36
C LYS A 133 -16.08 -13.94 -4.07
N ARG A 134 -15.67 -12.69 -4.20
CA ARG A 134 -15.58 -11.78 -3.09
C ARG A 134 -16.94 -11.15 -2.81
N THR A 135 -17.36 -11.17 -1.55
CA THR A 135 -18.52 -10.39 -1.11
C THR A 135 -18.08 -8.93 -1.03
N ILE A 136 -18.71 -8.07 -1.83
CA ILE A 136 -18.44 -6.64 -1.87
C ILE A 136 -19.52 -5.98 -1.02
N SER A 137 -19.13 -5.19 -0.01
CA SER A 137 -20.08 -4.39 0.78
C SER A 137 -20.66 -3.28 -0.08
N SER A 138 -22.00 -3.10 -0.01
CA SER A 138 -22.73 -2.08 -0.77
C SER A 138 -22.38 -0.63 -0.38
N ASP A 139 -21.72 -0.43 0.77
CA ASP A 139 -21.39 0.90 1.31
C ASP A 139 -20.12 1.54 0.72
N ASP A 140 -19.37 0.79 -0.08
CA ASP A 140 -18.16 1.33 -0.71
C ASP A 140 -18.56 2.20 -1.92
N ARG A 141 -18.52 3.53 -1.76
CA ARG A 141 -18.85 4.50 -2.83
C ARG A 141 -17.97 4.33 -4.09
N ARG A 142 -16.77 3.80 -3.93
CA ARG A 142 -15.85 3.47 -5.03
C ARG A 142 -16.35 2.27 -5.83
N ILE A 143 -17.09 1.35 -5.21
CA ILE A 143 -17.64 0.15 -5.85
C ILE A 143 -18.59 0.52 -6.99
N ARG A 144 -19.42 1.55 -6.86
CA ARG A 144 -20.34 1.95 -7.95
C ARG A 144 -19.61 2.44 -9.20
N HIS A 145 -18.51 3.15 -9.02
CA HIS A 145 -17.66 3.56 -10.14
C HIS A 145 -16.91 2.37 -10.74
N TYR A 146 -16.43 1.46 -9.89
CA TYR A 146 -15.67 0.29 -10.29
C TYR A 146 -16.51 -0.86 -10.85
N LEU A 147 -17.75 -1.05 -10.39
CA LEU A 147 -18.67 -2.07 -10.97
C LEU A 147 -18.93 -1.81 -12.46
N HIS A 148 -19.02 -0.56 -12.86
CA HIS A 148 -19.19 -0.23 -14.29
C HIS A 148 -17.94 -0.60 -15.13
N MET A 149 -16.75 -0.42 -14.56
CA MET A 149 -15.49 -0.79 -15.23
C MET A 149 -15.18 -2.30 -15.15
N ALA A 150 -15.58 -2.96 -14.05
CA ALA A 150 -15.40 -4.41 -13.89
C ALA A 150 -16.24 -5.22 -14.86
N ASN A 151 -17.46 -4.78 -15.20
CA ASN A 151 -18.27 -5.42 -16.23
C ASN A 151 -17.57 -5.41 -17.60
N GLY A 152 -16.97 -4.30 -18.00
CA GLY A 152 -16.21 -4.22 -19.25
C GLY A 152 -14.95 -5.11 -19.26
N ALA A 153 -14.23 -5.21 -18.15
CA ALA A 153 -13.06 -6.08 -18.02
C ALA A 153 -13.45 -7.56 -17.99
N PHE A 154 -14.61 -7.89 -17.44
CA PHE A 154 -15.15 -9.25 -17.44
C PHE A 154 -15.56 -9.69 -18.84
N GLU A 155 -16.24 -8.83 -19.61
CA GLU A 155 -16.62 -9.11 -21.01
C GLU A 155 -15.38 -9.35 -21.88
N ASP A 156 -14.30 -8.60 -21.70
CA ASP A 156 -13.04 -8.79 -22.42
C ASP A 156 -12.37 -10.14 -22.08
N VAL A 157 -12.37 -10.56 -20.83
CA VAL A 157 -11.82 -11.86 -20.41
C VAL A 157 -12.73 -13.01 -20.81
N SER A 158 -14.05 -12.88 -20.67
CA SER A 158 -15.00 -13.94 -21.00
C SER A 158 -15.05 -14.23 -22.50
N SER A 159 -14.87 -13.21 -23.33
CA SER A 159 -14.80 -13.36 -24.80
C SER A 159 -13.61 -14.20 -25.30
N ARG A 160 -12.56 -14.33 -24.49
CA ARG A 160 -11.33 -15.08 -24.80
C ARG A 160 -11.34 -16.54 -24.29
N LEU A 161 -12.41 -16.93 -23.60
CA LEU A 161 -12.54 -18.26 -23.00
C LEU A 161 -13.48 -19.15 -23.82
N PRO A 162 -13.29 -20.48 -23.79
CA PRO A 162 -14.27 -21.40 -24.37
C PRO A 162 -15.68 -21.18 -23.80
N SER A 163 -16.71 -21.24 -24.64
CA SER A 163 -18.09 -20.85 -24.30
C SER A 163 -18.61 -21.47 -22.99
N LYS A 164 -18.36 -22.75 -22.74
CA LYS A 164 -18.76 -23.44 -21.50
C LYS A 164 -18.07 -22.90 -20.23
N ILE A 165 -16.88 -22.36 -20.37
CA ILE A 165 -16.12 -21.77 -19.26
C ILE A 165 -16.61 -20.33 -19.04
N SER A 166 -16.83 -19.60 -20.13
CA SER A 166 -17.39 -18.24 -20.11
C SER A 166 -18.78 -18.22 -19.46
N GLU A 167 -19.64 -19.19 -19.81
CA GLU A 167 -20.98 -19.34 -19.26
C GLU A 167 -20.96 -19.61 -17.73
N LYS A 168 -20.12 -20.56 -17.27
CA LYS A 168 -19.94 -20.83 -15.84
C LYS A 168 -19.36 -19.66 -15.05
N ILE A 169 -18.46 -18.91 -15.65
CA ILE A 169 -17.91 -17.68 -15.04
C ILE A 169 -19.00 -16.61 -14.98
N SER A 170 -19.80 -16.47 -16.05
CA SER A 170 -20.95 -15.56 -16.07
C SER A 170 -21.98 -15.90 -14.98
N GLU A 171 -22.30 -17.16 -14.81
CA GLU A 171 -23.18 -17.65 -13.74
C GLU A 171 -22.63 -17.32 -12.34
N LEU A 172 -21.32 -17.47 -12.11
CA LEU A 172 -20.65 -17.11 -10.87
C LEU A 172 -20.75 -15.60 -10.59
N PHE A 173 -20.59 -14.76 -11.63
CA PHE A 173 -20.67 -13.31 -11.52
C PHE A 173 -22.12 -12.83 -11.26
N HIS A 174 -23.12 -13.49 -11.85
CA HIS A 174 -24.52 -13.08 -11.72
C HIS A 174 -25.24 -13.77 -10.55
N GLY A 175 -24.53 -14.57 -9.75
CA GLY A 175 -25.08 -15.11 -8.51
C GLY A 175 -26.08 -16.27 -8.67
N VAL A 176 -26.07 -16.96 -9.83
CA VAL A 176 -27.05 -17.99 -10.18
C VAL A 176 -26.70 -19.36 -9.61
N THR A 177 -25.44 -19.62 -9.21
CA THR A 177 -25.08 -20.91 -8.60
C THR A 177 -24.24 -20.73 -7.33
N SER A 178 -24.64 -21.44 -6.27
CA SER A 178 -23.93 -21.54 -4.99
C SER A 178 -22.90 -22.66 -4.94
N SER A 179 -22.69 -23.39 -6.04
CA SER A 179 -21.78 -24.54 -6.07
C SER A 179 -20.37 -24.10 -6.42
N PRO A 180 -19.34 -24.50 -5.66
CA PRO A 180 -17.95 -24.23 -5.99
C PRO A 180 -17.58 -24.91 -7.32
N LEU A 181 -16.72 -24.25 -8.11
CA LEU A 181 -16.14 -24.83 -9.30
C LEU A 181 -15.27 -26.06 -8.92
N PRO A 182 -15.25 -27.14 -9.72
CA PRO A 182 -14.30 -28.22 -9.51
C PRO A 182 -12.86 -27.71 -9.46
N ASP A 183 -12.05 -28.15 -8.50
CA ASP A 183 -10.73 -27.64 -8.18
C ASP A 183 -9.81 -27.43 -9.39
N LYS A 184 -9.73 -28.41 -10.29
CA LYS A 184 -8.93 -28.30 -11.53
C LYS A 184 -9.41 -27.22 -12.52
N ILE A 185 -10.71 -26.92 -12.50
CA ILE A 185 -11.28 -25.85 -13.34
C ILE A 185 -11.06 -24.49 -12.66
N ALA A 186 -11.24 -24.40 -11.35
CA ALA A 186 -10.99 -23.22 -10.56
C ALA A 186 -9.51 -22.78 -10.64
N GLU A 187 -8.58 -23.73 -10.57
CA GLU A 187 -7.14 -23.51 -10.73
C GLU A 187 -6.81 -22.95 -12.12
N LYS A 188 -7.24 -23.61 -13.20
CA LYS A 188 -7.00 -23.15 -14.58
C LYS A 188 -7.63 -21.78 -14.90
N ILE A 189 -8.81 -21.49 -14.35
CA ILE A 189 -9.46 -20.20 -14.51
C ILE A 189 -8.74 -19.15 -13.66
N GLY A 190 -8.37 -19.48 -12.43
CA GLY A 190 -7.58 -18.64 -11.55
C GLY A 190 -6.25 -18.24 -12.18
N ASP A 191 -5.54 -19.19 -12.77
CA ASP A 191 -4.29 -18.94 -13.46
C ASP A 191 -4.44 -18.00 -14.66
N LYS A 192 -5.50 -18.14 -15.45
CA LYS A 192 -5.78 -17.21 -16.56
C LYS A 192 -6.21 -15.84 -16.08
N LEU A 193 -7.10 -15.76 -15.08
CA LEU A 193 -7.60 -14.49 -14.55
C LEU A 193 -6.56 -13.70 -13.77
N PHE A 194 -5.60 -14.39 -13.15
CA PHE A 194 -4.49 -13.77 -12.42
C PHE A 194 -3.15 -13.93 -13.14
N ALA A 195 -3.15 -14.27 -14.44
CA ALA A 195 -1.92 -14.44 -15.24
C ALA A 195 -1.09 -13.15 -15.31
N ASP A 196 -1.74 -11.99 -15.26
CA ASP A 196 -1.11 -10.67 -15.24
C ASP A 196 -0.82 -10.17 -13.82
N ASN A 197 -0.97 -11.02 -12.78
CA ASN A 197 -0.64 -10.64 -11.41
C ASN A 197 0.87 -10.61 -11.23
N LEU A 198 1.40 -9.40 -10.97
CA LEU A 198 2.83 -9.15 -10.77
C LEU A 198 3.44 -10.05 -9.70
N PHE A 199 2.75 -10.23 -8.58
CA PHE A 199 3.27 -11.02 -7.45
C PHE A 199 3.41 -12.50 -7.79
N LYS A 200 2.42 -13.06 -8.50
CA LYS A 200 2.52 -14.43 -9.03
C LYS A 200 3.63 -14.55 -10.07
N ALA A 201 3.77 -13.56 -10.94
CA ALA A 201 4.81 -13.57 -11.97
C ALA A 201 6.23 -13.52 -11.38
N ILE A 202 6.43 -12.85 -10.23
CA ILE A 202 7.71 -12.85 -9.51
C ILE A 202 7.95 -14.19 -8.81
N GLY A 203 6.90 -14.95 -8.45
CA GLY A 203 7.01 -16.25 -7.77
C GLY A 203 6.39 -16.31 -6.37
N PHE A 204 5.64 -15.29 -5.94
CA PHE A 204 4.90 -15.34 -4.69
C PHE A 204 3.63 -16.18 -4.81
N THR A 205 3.32 -16.92 -3.76
CA THR A 205 1.96 -17.41 -3.54
C THR A 205 1.08 -16.22 -3.20
N TYR A 206 0.17 -15.86 -4.10
CA TYR A 206 -0.71 -14.70 -3.92
C TYR A 206 -2.06 -15.14 -3.34
N LEU A 207 -2.48 -14.49 -2.25
CA LEU A 207 -3.78 -14.64 -1.61
C LEU A 207 -4.50 -13.29 -1.55
N GLY A 208 -5.79 -13.28 -1.82
CA GLY A 208 -6.62 -12.07 -1.83
C GLY A 208 -7.03 -11.61 -3.24
N PRO A 209 -7.51 -10.36 -3.37
CA PRO A 209 -7.60 -9.36 -2.30
C PRO A 209 -8.75 -9.65 -1.31
N TYR A 210 -8.50 -9.41 -0.03
CA TYR A 210 -9.49 -9.54 1.04
C TYR A 210 -9.97 -8.19 1.54
N ASP A 211 -11.17 -8.15 2.14
CA ASP A 211 -11.62 -7.00 2.93
C ASP A 211 -10.86 -6.99 4.27
N GLY A 212 -10.04 -5.97 4.50
CA GLY A 212 -9.24 -5.81 5.71
C GLY A 212 -10.06 -5.40 6.93
N HIS A 213 -11.34 -5.06 6.76
CA HIS A 213 -12.27 -4.78 7.85
C HIS A 213 -13.10 -6.00 8.26
N ASP A 214 -13.04 -7.10 7.49
CA ASP A 214 -13.56 -8.43 7.90
C ASP A 214 -12.50 -9.17 8.76
N LEU A 215 -12.41 -8.78 10.03
CA LEU A 215 -11.42 -9.32 10.96
C LEU A 215 -11.53 -10.85 11.15
N PRO A 216 -12.72 -11.47 11.27
CA PRO A 216 -12.84 -12.93 11.34
C PRO A 216 -12.21 -13.64 10.14
N LYS A 217 -12.48 -13.16 8.93
CA LYS A 217 -11.90 -13.72 7.71
C LYS A 217 -10.39 -13.53 7.66
N LEU A 218 -9.92 -12.35 8.02
CA LEU A 218 -8.49 -12.03 8.01
C LEU A 218 -7.70 -12.92 8.99
N ILE A 219 -8.20 -13.14 10.21
CA ILE A 219 -7.60 -14.05 11.19
C ILE A 219 -7.51 -15.47 10.59
N GLN A 220 -8.60 -15.98 10.02
CA GLN A 220 -8.63 -17.30 9.42
C GLN A 220 -7.60 -17.45 8.29
N VAL A 221 -7.47 -16.44 7.41
CA VAL A 221 -6.50 -16.45 6.33
C VAL A 221 -5.07 -16.44 6.85
N LEU A 222 -4.78 -15.58 7.83
CA LEU A 222 -3.44 -15.50 8.44
C LEU A 222 -3.03 -16.81 9.13
N GLU A 223 -3.95 -17.44 9.87
CA GLU A 223 -3.68 -18.71 10.52
C GLU A 223 -3.39 -19.85 9.52
N ARG A 224 -4.10 -19.88 8.41
CA ARG A 224 -3.86 -20.85 7.34
C ARG A 224 -2.58 -20.57 6.57
N ALA A 225 -2.35 -19.31 6.23
CA ALA A 225 -1.16 -18.89 5.50
C ALA A 225 0.16 -19.19 6.26
N LYS A 226 0.14 -19.16 7.59
CA LYS A 226 1.29 -19.56 8.43
C LYS A 226 1.73 -21.01 8.22
N GLN A 227 0.87 -21.89 7.70
CA GLN A 227 1.17 -23.28 7.43
C GLN A 227 1.80 -23.49 6.05
N LEU A 228 1.70 -22.51 5.17
CA LEU A 228 2.30 -22.57 3.84
C LEU A 228 3.81 -22.31 3.92
N LYS A 229 4.51 -22.77 2.90
CA LYS A 229 5.95 -22.60 2.74
C LYS A 229 6.26 -21.63 1.60
N GLY A 230 7.44 -21.00 1.67
CA GLY A 230 7.93 -20.07 0.68
C GLY A 230 7.42 -18.63 0.88
N ALA A 231 7.58 -17.81 -0.15
CA ALA A 231 7.18 -16.42 -0.14
C ALA A 231 5.68 -16.28 -0.44
N ILE A 232 4.92 -15.74 0.51
CA ILE A 232 3.47 -15.61 0.43
C ILE A 232 3.11 -14.13 0.53
N LEU A 233 2.24 -13.66 -0.37
CA LEU A 233 1.70 -12.31 -0.31
C LEU A 233 0.20 -12.34 -0.09
N ILE A 234 -0.23 -11.73 1.01
CA ILE A 234 -1.65 -11.56 1.39
C ILE A 234 -2.04 -10.12 1.07
N HIS A 235 -2.84 -9.94 0.04
CA HIS A 235 -3.34 -8.63 -0.37
C HIS A 235 -4.62 -8.31 0.40
N VAL A 236 -4.57 -7.23 1.17
CA VAL A 236 -5.66 -6.78 2.04
C VAL A 236 -6.05 -5.37 1.62
N HIS A 237 -7.32 -5.17 1.31
CA HIS A 237 -7.85 -3.85 0.99
C HIS A 237 -8.48 -3.20 2.22
N THR A 238 -8.10 -1.96 2.51
CA THR A 238 -8.63 -1.20 3.65
C THR A 238 -9.08 0.20 3.25
N ILE A 239 -9.85 0.84 4.11
CA ILE A 239 -10.24 2.24 3.99
C ILE A 239 -9.47 3.03 5.04
N LYS A 240 -8.65 3.98 4.60
CA LYS A 240 -7.87 4.83 5.50
C LYS A 240 -8.78 5.66 6.40
N GLY A 241 -8.54 5.60 7.71
CA GLY A 241 -9.37 6.29 8.71
C GLY A 241 -10.65 5.58 9.11
N LYS A 242 -10.95 4.39 8.57
CA LYS A 242 -12.20 3.62 8.83
C LYS A 242 -12.53 3.52 10.32
N GLY A 243 -13.77 3.86 10.66
CA GLY A 243 -14.28 3.88 12.04
C GLY A 243 -14.13 5.24 12.74
N PHE A 244 -13.47 6.23 12.11
CA PHE A 244 -13.38 7.59 12.62
C PHE A 244 -13.73 8.60 11.51
N LEU A 245 -14.98 9.04 11.48
CA LEU A 245 -15.54 9.86 10.41
C LEU A 245 -14.68 11.07 10.00
N PRO A 246 -14.06 11.83 10.94
CA PRO A 246 -13.19 12.94 10.55
C PRO A 246 -11.97 12.49 9.71
N ALA A 247 -11.37 11.32 10.03
CA ALA A 247 -10.25 10.79 9.28
C ALA A 247 -10.68 10.15 7.95
N GLU A 248 -11.91 9.63 7.86
CA GLU A 248 -12.49 9.15 6.60
C GLU A 248 -12.80 10.32 5.65
N ALA A 249 -13.15 11.49 6.21
CA ALA A 249 -13.43 12.71 5.44
C ALA A 249 -12.15 13.42 4.97
N ASP A 250 -11.09 13.40 5.79
CA ASP A 250 -9.79 14.03 5.50
C ASP A 250 -8.63 13.06 5.81
N PRO A 251 -8.44 12.02 4.98
CA PRO A 251 -7.40 11.01 5.22
C PRO A 251 -5.97 11.56 5.05
N ILE A 252 -5.79 12.69 4.37
CA ILE A 252 -4.50 13.36 4.21
C ILE A 252 -4.14 14.12 5.49
N GLY A 253 -5.03 14.95 6.00
CA GLY A 253 -4.81 15.69 7.25
C GLY A 253 -4.62 14.80 8.46
N TYR A 254 -5.23 13.62 8.47
CA TYR A 254 -5.08 12.61 9.52
C TYR A 254 -3.98 11.58 9.24
N HIS A 255 -3.21 11.71 8.16
CA HIS A 255 -2.12 10.77 7.86
C HIS A 255 -1.02 10.77 8.93
N ALA A 256 -0.64 11.94 9.41
CA ALA A 256 0.38 12.09 10.44
C ALA A 256 -0.15 12.99 11.57
N ILE A 257 -0.59 12.37 12.66
CA ILE A 257 -1.02 13.10 13.85
C ILE A 257 0.24 13.70 14.51
N GLY A 258 0.21 15.02 14.72
CA GLY A 258 1.22 15.74 15.46
C GLY A 258 1.17 15.43 16.96
N LYS A 259 1.65 16.36 17.79
CA LYS A 259 1.51 16.24 19.24
C LYS A 259 0.02 16.21 19.61
N LEU A 260 -0.39 15.20 20.36
CA LEU A 260 -1.75 15.13 20.88
C LEU A 260 -1.97 16.30 21.86
N PRO A 261 -3.12 17.00 21.81
CA PRO A 261 -3.47 18.01 22.81
C PRO A 261 -3.45 17.39 24.21
N LYS A 262 -2.85 18.05 25.16
CA LYS A 262 -2.97 17.61 26.58
C LYS A 262 -4.42 17.74 27.00
N ALA A 263 -5.02 16.66 27.50
CA ALA A 263 -6.39 16.68 28.00
C ALA A 263 -6.56 17.82 29.04
N GLY A 264 -7.59 18.64 28.86
CA GLY A 264 -7.95 19.70 29.80
C GLY A 264 -7.34 21.08 29.54
N LYS A 265 -6.58 21.30 28.47
CA LYS A 265 -6.23 22.67 28.05
C LYS A 265 -7.06 23.06 26.82
N ASN A 266 -8.03 23.95 27.02
CA ASN A 266 -8.64 24.67 25.92
C ASN A 266 -7.52 25.25 25.06
N GLN A 267 -7.56 24.99 23.75
CA GLN A 267 -6.65 25.65 22.82
C GLN A 267 -6.82 27.16 23.00
N ALA A 268 -5.79 27.83 23.48
CA ALA A 268 -5.76 29.26 23.42
C ALA A 268 -5.90 29.70 21.96
N PRO A 269 -6.64 30.77 21.65
CA PRO A 269 -6.76 31.28 20.29
C PRO A 269 -5.35 31.47 19.71
N ALA A 270 -5.19 31.17 18.44
CA ALA A 270 -3.91 31.21 17.73
C ALA A 270 -3.17 32.52 18.05
N SER A 271 -2.10 32.43 18.82
CA SER A 271 -1.22 33.54 19.10
C SER A 271 -0.44 33.91 17.84
N ALA A 272 -0.16 35.19 17.66
CA ALA A 272 0.70 35.91 16.73
C ALA A 272 1.28 35.15 15.50
N PRO A 273 1.50 35.76 14.35
CA PRO A 273 1.96 35.09 13.14
C PRO A 273 3.25 34.33 13.44
N THR A 274 3.13 33.01 13.48
CA THR A 274 4.29 32.11 13.59
C THR A 274 5.18 32.34 12.37
N ALA A 275 6.49 32.38 12.57
CA ALA A 275 7.46 32.45 11.46
C ALA A 275 7.15 31.37 10.42
N LYS A 276 7.28 31.69 9.11
CA LYS A 276 7.07 30.73 8.02
C LYS A 276 7.95 29.51 8.23
N LYS A 277 7.39 28.33 7.98
CA LYS A 277 8.17 27.08 7.93
C LYS A 277 9.10 27.11 6.72
N TYR A 278 10.21 26.38 6.79
CA TYR A 278 11.14 26.28 5.66
C TYR A 278 10.47 25.76 4.39
N SER A 279 9.54 24.79 4.51
CA SER A 279 8.76 24.29 3.36
C SER A 279 7.90 25.36 2.70
N GLN A 280 7.33 26.30 3.47
CA GLN A 280 6.59 27.44 2.93
C GLN A 280 7.51 28.41 2.19
N ILE A 281 8.69 28.69 2.77
CA ILE A 281 9.70 29.55 2.12
C ILE A 281 10.17 28.91 0.80
N PHE A 282 10.39 27.60 0.81
CA PHE A 282 10.77 26.85 -0.39
C PHE A 282 9.67 26.87 -1.46
N GLY A 283 8.40 26.66 -1.07
CA GLY A 283 7.26 26.73 -2.00
C GLY A 283 7.13 28.12 -2.64
N ASP A 284 7.23 29.21 -1.83
CA ASP A 284 7.22 30.58 -2.32
C ASP A 284 8.38 30.85 -3.31
N TRP A 285 9.59 30.38 -2.99
CA TRP A 285 10.76 30.47 -3.85
C TRP A 285 10.55 29.73 -5.17
N LEU A 286 10.04 28.52 -5.10
CA LEU A 286 9.78 27.68 -6.27
C LEU A 286 8.78 28.35 -7.22
N LEU A 287 7.68 28.89 -6.69
CA LEU A 287 6.66 29.61 -7.44
C LEU A 287 7.22 30.89 -8.08
N HIS A 288 8.01 31.65 -7.31
CA HIS A 288 8.65 32.87 -7.80
C HIS A 288 9.52 32.59 -9.03
N TRP A 289 10.43 31.61 -8.94
CA TRP A 289 11.34 31.28 -10.02
C TRP A 289 10.65 30.62 -11.20
N ALA A 290 9.59 29.82 -10.96
CA ALA A 290 8.81 29.21 -12.05
C ALA A 290 8.07 30.23 -12.94
N ASN A 291 7.74 31.40 -12.39
CA ASN A 291 7.19 32.52 -13.18
C ASN A 291 8.24 33.19 -14.08
N ILE A 292 9.53 33.12 -13.72
CA ILE A 292 10.63 33.78 -14.41
C ILE A 292 11.33 32.85 -15.37
N ASP A 293 11.49 31.58 -15.01
CA ASP A 293 12.21 30.57 -15.80
C ASP A 293 11.31 29.36 -16.08
N GLU A 294 10.86 29.25 -17.34
CA GLU A 294 10.01 28.15 -17.79
C GLU A 294 10.71 26.79 -17.82
N ARG A 295 12.03 26.76 -17.75
CA ARG A 295 12.83 25.54 -17.71
C ARG A 295 12.78 24.85 -16.35
N LEU A 296 12.31 25.52 -15.30
CA LEU A 296 12.24 24.99 -13.95
C LEU A 296 11.12 23.95 -13.85
N VAL A 297 11.48 22.76 -13.37
CA VAL A 297 10.63 21.59 -13.20
C VAL A 297 10.78 21.11 -11.75
N ALA A 298 9.66 20.77 -11.11
CA ALA A 298 9.66 20.25 -9.75
C ALA A 298 9.34 18.75 -9.74
N ILE A 299 10.09 18.01 -8.93
CA ILE A 299 9.93 16.58 -8.73
C ILE A 299 9.80 16.32 -7.23
N THR A 300 8.88 15.44 -6.83
CA THR A 300 8.72 15.07 -5.42
C THR A 300 8.44 13.57 -5.27
N PRO A 301 9.04 12.89 -4.27
CA PRO A 301 8.69 11.52 -3.94
C PRO A 301 7.53 11.48 -2.92
N ALA A 302 6.28 11.64 -3.37
CA ALA A 302 5.05 11.60 -2.58
C ALA A 302 4.97 12.66 -1.44
N MET A 303 5.67 13.79 -1.58
CA MET A 303 5.81 14.78 -0.50
C MET A 303 5.33 16.20 -0.88
N ALA A 304 4.38 16.32 -1.81
CA ALA A 304 3.92 17.64 -2.29
C ALA A 304 3.45 18.55 -1.15
N GLU A 305 2.67 18.03 -0.19
CA GLU A 305 2.18 18.77 0.96
C GLU A 305 3.31 19.12 1.94
N GLY A 306 4.15 18.14 2.25
CA GLY A 306 5.23 18.28 3.22
C GLY A 306 6.33 19.24 2.78
N SER A 307 6.61 19.30 1.48
CA SER A 307 7.62 20.16 0.88
C SER A 307 7.08 21.54 0.45
N GLY A 308 5.76 21.78 0.52
CA GLY A 308 5.15 23.04 0.11
C GLY A 308 4.98 23.20 -1.40
N MET A 309 4.91 22.09 -2.15
CA MET A 309 4.82 22.09 -3.62
C MET A 309 3.39 22.07 -4.17
N VAL A 310 2.35 22.03 -3.33
CA VAL A 310 0.94 21.88 -3.76
C VAL A 310 0.51 23.01 -4.69
N GLU A 311 0.83 24.26 -4.38
CA GLU A 311 0.48 25.40 -5.22
C GLU A 311 1.23 25.35 -6.56
N TYR A 312 2.51 24.94 -6.56
CA TYR A 312 3.27 24.72 -7.78
C TYR A 312 2.64 23.64 -8.66
N ALA A 313 2.27 22.51 -8.09
CA ALA A 313 1.61 21.40 -8.78
C ALA A 313 0.30 21.85 -9.45
N THR A 314 -0.47 22.68 -8.76
CA THR A 314 -1.74 23.23 -9.26
C THR A 314 -1.52 24.22 -10.40
N LYS A 315 -0.53 25.10 -10.26
CA LYS A 315 -0.27 26.18 -11.24
C LYS A 315 0.51 25.69 -12.46
N TYR A 316 1.41 24.74 -12.28
CA TYR A 316 2.30 24.21 -13.32
C TYR A 316 2.23 22.69 -13.48
N PRO A 317 1.05 22.09 -13.73
CA PRO A 317 0.87 20.63 -13.71
C PRO A 317 1.74 19.89 -14.75
N LYS A 318 2.13 20.56 -15.86
CA LYS A 318 3.02 19.97 -16.87
C LYS A 318 4.51 20.00 -16.49
N ARG A 319 4.84 20.74 -15.43
CA ARG A 319 6.22 20.89 -14.93
C ARG A 319 6.38 20.33 -13.51
N PHE A 320 5.38 19.57 -13.06
CA PHE A 320 5.37 18.91 -11.76
C PHE A 320 5.30 17.39 -11.94
N PHE A 321 6.18 16.67 -11.24
CA PHE A 321 6.26 15.22 -11.28
C PHE A 321 6.29 14.67 -9.86
N ASP A 322 5.21 13.98 -9.48
CA ASP A 322 5.21 13.13 -8.29
C ASP A 322 5.59 11.71 -8.72
N VAL A 323 6.63 11.15 -8.14
CA VAL A 323 7.18 9.84 -8.50
C VAL A 323 6.84 8.75 -7.48
N ALA A 324 5.86 9.00 -6.62
CA ALA A 324 5.53 8.16 -5.47
C ALA A 324 6.71 8.05 -4.49
N ILE A 325 6.74 7.06 -3.58
CA ILE A 325 7.84 6.91 -2.60
C ILE A 325 9.04 6.25 -3.28
N ALA A 326 9.76 7.01 -4.10
CA ALA A 326 10.86 6.51 -4.93
C ALA A 326 11.99 7.56 -5.05
N GLU A 327 12.68 7.84 -3.94
CA GLU A 327 13.66 8.91 -3.81
C GLU A 327 14.85 8.73 -4.78
N GLN A 328 15.38 7.52 -4.89
CA GLN A 328 16.50 7.19 -5.80
C GLN A 328 16.10 7.48 -7.24
N HIS A 329 14.86 7.10 -7.63
CA HIS A 329 14.31 7.39 -8.93
C HIS A 329 14.15 8.91 -9.16
N ALA A 330 13.64 9.65 -8.15
CA ALA A 330 13.46 11.10 -8.24
C ALA A 330 14.78 11.81 -8.61
N VAL A 331 15.85 11.48 -7.90
CA VAL A 331 17.17 12.08 -8.12
C VAL A 331 17.73 11.69 -9.49
N THR A 332 17.64 10.42 -9.87
CA THR A 332 18.14 9.94 -11.17
C THR A 332 17.34 10.50 -12.34
N LEU A 333 16.01 10.63 -12.17
CA LEU A 333 15.13 11.28 -13.14
C LEU A 333 15.53 12.74 -13.35
N ALA A 334 15.76 13.49 -12.26
CA ALA A 334 16.22 14.86 -12.30
C ALA A 334 17.57 14.97 -13.05
N ALA A 335 18.53 14.10 -12.72
CA ALA A 335 19.79 14.06 -13.41
C ALA A 335 19.62 13.82 -14.93
N GLY A 336 18.76 12.87 -15.33
CA GLY A 336 18.41 12.61 -16.72
C GLY A 336 17.80 13.83 -17.43
N MET A 337 16.87 14.54 -16.78
CA MET A 337 16.29 15.76 -17.33
C MET A 337 17.33 16.88 -17.52
N ALA A 338 18.26 17.00 -16.57
CA ALA A 338 19.31 18.02 -16.59
C ALA A 338 20.32 17.82 -17.76
N THR A 339 20.50 16.58 -18.24
CA THR A 339 21.44 16.29 -19.37
C THR A 339 21.10 17.06 -20.66
N SER A 340 19.85 17.48 -20.83
CA SER A 340 19.44 18.29 -21.95
C SER A 340 20.07 19.69 -21.99
N GLY A 341 20.57 20.17 -20.84
CA GLY A 341 21.04 21.55 -20.62
C GLY A 341 19.91 22.60 -20.70
N LYS A 342 18.67 22.17 -21.00
CA LYS A 342 17.51 23.05 -21.24
C LYS A 342 16.46 22.98 -20.11
N ILE A 343 16.55 21.99 -19.23
CA ILE A 343 15.63 21.79 -18.08
C ILE A 343 16.41 21.96 -16.79
N LYS A 344 15.79 22.60 -15.81
CA LYS A 344 16.33 22.83 -14.47
C LYS A 344 15.45 22.10 -13.44
N PRO A 345 15.71 20.82 -13.17
CA PRO A 345 14.94 20.07 -12.20
C PRO A 345 15.32 20.47 -10.78
N VAL A 346 14.30 20.53 -9.93
CA VAL A 346 14.37 20.69 -8.46
C VAL A 346 13.68 19.50 -7.84
N VAL A 347 14.37 18.81 -6.93
CA VAL A 347 13.87 17.60 -6.23
C VAL A 347 13.72 17.90 -4.76
#